data_58d2d33e7e2dd3c521ebb3fabc228172
#
_entry.id   58d2d33e7e2dd3c521ebb3fabc228172
#
_cell.length_a   1.000
_cell.length_b   1.000
_cell.length_c   1.000
_cell.angle_alpha   90.00
_cell.angle_beta   90.00
_cell.angle_gamma   90.00
#
_symmetry.space_group_name_H-M   'P 1'
#
loop_
_entity.id
_entity.type
_entity.pdbx_description
1 polymer ?
#
loop_
_entity_poly.entity_id
_entity_poly.type
_entity_poly.pdbx_seq_one_letter_code
_entity_poly.pdbx_strand_id
1 'polypeptide(L)'
;MKMNAPTTGPYRFFVRSDDGSRLWIGDELVVDNDGLHSSLELSGVIALEAGLHVIRVDMFERTGGAELVVSWQAPGMTRQQIRPEVLFRRP
;
A
#
# COMPACT_ATOMS: atom_id res chain seq x y z
N MET A 1 4.99 -6.40 7.89
CA MET A 1 4.70 -5.45 8.98
C MET A 1 3.27 -5.59 9.44
N LYS A 2 3.01 -5.39 10.69
CA LYS A 2 1.64 -5.40 11.22
C LYS A 2 1.14 -4.00 11.44
N MET A 3 -0.10 -3.75 11.04
CA MET A 3 -0.77 -2.47 11.16
C MET A 3 -1.96 -2.64 12.11
N ASN A 4 -2.16 -1.67 13.01
CA ASN A 4 -3.30 -1.69 13.90
C ASN A 4 -4.42 -0.83 13.33
N ALA A 5 -5.53 -1.48 12.94
CA ALA A 5 -6.72 -0.79 12.47
C ALA A 5 -7.52 -0.28 13.68
N PRO A 6 -7.71 1.04 13.84
CA PRO A 6 -8.36 1.57 15.04
C PRO A 6 -9.86 1.28 15.13
N THR A 7 -10.54 1.10 14.00
CA THR A 7 -11.97 0.83 13.97
C THR A 7 -12.30 -0.19 12.90
N THR A 8 -13.45 -0.85 13.03
CA THR A 8 -13.97 -1.73 11.99
C THR A 8 -14.68 -0.89 10.92
N GLY A 9 -14.37 -1.15 9.65
CA GLY A 9 -14.99 -0.45 8.55
C GLY A 9 -14.14 -0.44 7.29
N PRO A 10 -14.53 0.38 6.29
CA PRO A 10 -13.78 0.46 5.03
C PRO A 10 -12.53 1.33 5.19
N TYR A 11 -11.42 0.81 4.71
CA TYR A 11 -10.13 1.51 4.68
C TYR A 11 -9.72 1.70 3.24
N ARG A 12 -9.26 2.90 2.91
CA ARG A 12 -8.69 3.20 1.60
C ARG A 12 -7.17 3.28 1.74
N PHE A 13 -6.47 2.52 0.91
CA PHE A 13 -5.02 2.56 0.84
C PHE A 13 -4.60 3.23 -0.46
N PHE A 14 -3.57 4.06 -0.38
CA PHE A 14 -3.02 4.80 -1.50
C PHE A 14 -1.57 4.39 -1.66
N VAL A 15 -1.18 4.05 -2.87
CA VAL A 15 0.21 3.73 -3.18
C VAL A 15 0.67 4.59 -4.35
N ARG A 16 1.66 5.41 -4.09
CA ARG A 16 2.35 6.18 -5.10
C ARG A 16 3.74 5.58 -5.29
N SER A 17 4.06 5.17 -6.48
CA SER A 17 5.33 4.52 -6.75
C SER A 17 5.87 4.84 -8.15
N ASP A 18 7.18 4.72 -8.25
CA ASP A 18 7.97 4.80 -9.47
C ASP A 18 9.04 3.69 -9.34
N ASP A 19 9.04 2.64 -10.05
CA ASP A 19 8.11 2.09 -11.01
C ASP A 19 6.83 1.48 -10.37
N GLY A 20 6.58 0.19 -10.63
CA GLY A 20 5.37 -0.49 -10.19
C GLY A 20 5.42 -1.02 -8.77
N SER A 21 4.26 -1.25 -8.21
CA SER A 21 4.12 -1.81 -6.87
C SER A 21 2.78 -2.53 -6.69
N ARG A 22 2.71 -3.39 -5.67
CA ARG A 22 1.47 -4.02 -5.22
C ARG A 22 1.41 -3.99 -3.72
N LEU A 23 0.24 -3.65 -3.18
CA LEU A 23 -0.01 -3.62 -1.74
C LEU A 23 -0.99 -4.71 -1.35
N TRP A 24 -0.60 -5.50 -0.36
CA TRP A 24 -1.38 -6.62 0.17
C TRP A 24 -1.73 -6.37 1.63
N ILE A 25 -2.97 -6.67 2.00
CA ILE A 25 -3.39 -6.76 3.39
C ILE A 25 -3.77 -8.21 3.65
N GLY A 26 -3.00 -8.89 4.51
CA GLY A 26 -3.13 -10.33 4.61
C GLY A 26 -2.87 -10.99 3.25
N ASP A 27 -3.82 -11.79 2.77
CA ASP A 27 -3.71 -12.46 1.47
C ASP A 27 -4.41 -11.70 0.35
N GLU A 28 -4.98 -10.54 0.64
CA GLU A 28 -5.77 -9.80 -0.34
C GLU A 28 -4.94 -8.70 -1.00
N LEU A 29 -4.94 -8.70 -2.34
CA LEU A 29 -4.35 -7.63 -3.13
C LEU A 29 -5.30 -6.43 -3.11
N VAL A 30 -4.87 -5.33 -2.48
CA VAL A 30 -5.71 -4.14 -2.30
C VAL A 30 -5.40 -3.09 -3.36
N VAL A 31 -4.12 -2.87 -3.66
CA VAL A 31 -3.69 -1.91 -4.68
C VAL A 31 -2.73 -2.60 -5.63
N ASP A 32 -3.08 -2.60 -6.91
CA ASP A 32 -2.20 -3.09 -7.97
C ASP A 32 -1.76 -1.90 -8.81
N ASN A 33 -0.54 -1.43 -8.56
CA ASN A 33 0.09 -0.33 -9.27
C ASN A 33 1.33 -0.82 -10.00
N ASP A 34 1.25 -2.05 -10.52
CA ASP A 34 2.37 -2.68 -11.19
C ASP A 34 2.52 -2.17 -12.64
N GLY A 35 3.75 -2.23 -13.14
CA GLY A 35 4.08 -1.80 -14.49
C GLY A 35 5.25 -0.82 -14.53
N LEU A 36 5.66 -0.48 -15.73
CA LEU A 36 6.71 0.50 -15.98
C LEU A 36 6.07 1.88 -16.14
N HIS A 37 6.23 2.74 -15.15
CA HIS A 37 5.66 4.08 -15.19
C HIS A 37 6.44 5.04 -14.30
N SER A 38 6.33 6.32 -14.58
CA SER A 38 6.76 7.35 -13.66
C SER A 38 5.85 7.40 -12.43
N SER A 39 6.14 8.27 -11.51
CA SER A 39 5.38 8.37 -10.26
C SER A 39 3.87 8.45 -10.50
N LEU A 40 3.15 7.45 -10.01
CA LEU A 40 1.71 7.30 -10.19
C LEU A 40 1.10 6.81 -8.88
N GLU A 41 0.00 7.45 -8.46
CA GLU A 41 -0.74 7.04 -7.29
C GLU A 41 -2.02 6.31 -7.69
N LEU A 42 -2.21 5.12 -7.12
CA LEU A 42 -3.46 4.37 -7.21
C LEU A 42 -3.98 4.08 -5.81
N SER A 43 -5.25 3.75 -5.71
CA SER A 43 -5.88 3.45 -4.43
C SER A 43 -6.80 2.24 -4.53
N GLY A 44 -7.09 1.64 -3.38
CA GLY A 44 -8.04 0.55 -3.26
C GLY A 44 -8.68 0.57 -1.89
N VAL A 45 -9.86 -0.04 -1.77
CA VAL A 45 -10.62 -0.10 -0.54
C VAL A 45 -10.75 -1.54 -0.08
N ILE A 46 -10.57 -1.74 1.23
CA ILE A 46 -10.78 -3.04 1.86
C ILE A 46 -11.50 -2.84 3.19
N ALA A 47 -12.46 -3.71 3.50
CA ALA A 47 -13.09 -3.73 4.81
C ALA A 47 -12.20 -4.46 5.80
N LEU A 48 -11.89 -3.83 6.92
CA LEU A 48 -11.05 -4.41 7.98
C LEU A 48 -11.77 -4.36 9.30
N GLU A 49 -11.58 -5.41 10.11
CA GLU A 49 -11.95 -5.38 11.51
C GLU A 49 -10.89 -4.62 12.31
N ALA A 50 -11.30 -3.95 13.38
CA ALA A 50 -10.37 -3.33 14.30
C ALA A 50 -9.37 -4.37 14.81
N GLY A 51 -8.09 -4.00 14.91
CA GLY A 51 -7.03 -4.88 15.35
C GLY A 51 -5.88 -4.96 14.38
N LEU A 52 -5.04 -5.98 14.55
CA LEU A 52 -3.80 -6.13 13.79
C LEU A 52 -4.03 -6.82 12.44
N HIS A 53 -3.44 -6.25 11.41
CA HIS A 53 -3.44 -6.80 10.06
C HIS A 53 -2.02 -6.76 9.50
N VAL A 54 -1.66 -7.80 8.76
CA VAL A 54 -0.36 -7.84 8.08
C VAL A 54 -0.45 -6.98 6.81
N ILE A 55 0.50 -6.07 6.65
CA ILE A 55 0.62 -5.25 5.44
C ILE A 55 1.95 -5.55 4.77
N ARG A 56 1.91 -5.73 3.46
CA ARG A 56 3.08 -6.00 2.63
C ARG A 56 3.01 -5.20 1.35
N VAL A 57 4.16 -4.67 0.91
CA VAL A 57 4.28 -4.02 -0.39
C VAL A 57 5.39 -4.72 -1.17
N ASP A 58 5.04 -5.17 -2.37
CA ASP A 58 6.00 -5.63 -3.37
C ASP A 58 6.29 -4.48 -4.30
N MET A 59 7.54 -4.12 -4.46
CA MET A 59 7.95 -3.04 -5.32
C MET A 59 8.80 -3.55 -6.48
N PHE A 60 8.43 -3.13 -7.68
CA PHE A 60 9.17 -3.43 -8.89
C PHE A 60 10.04 -2.23 -9.23
N GLU A 61 11.34 -2.46 -9.34
CA GLU A 61 12.30 -1.40 -9.65
C GLU A 61 13.15 -1.81 -10.84
N ARG A 62 13.19 -0.98 -11.88
CA ARG A 62 13.98 -1.23 -13.07
C ARG A 62 15.27 -0.44 -13.11
N THR A 63 15.24 0.80 -12.65
CA THR A 63 16.38 1.70 -12.64
C THR A 63 16.54 2.32 -11.25
N GLY A 64 17.67 2.94 -10.98
CA GLY A 64 18.08 3.31 -9.64
C GLY A 64 17.31 4.43 -8.95
N GLY A 65 16.23 4.95 -9.49
CA GLY A 65 15.44 5.99 -8.85
C GLY A 65 14.08 5.46 -8.40
N ALA A 66 14.00 4.92 -7.19
CA ALA A 66 12.75 4.38 -6.68
C ALA A 66 12.03 5.40 -5.81
N GLU A 67 10.73 5.55 -6.00
CA GLU A 67 9.84 6.31 -5.13
C GLU A 67 8.70 5.43 -4.66
N LEU A 68 8.45 5.43 -3.36
CA LEU A 68 7.33 4.72 -2.79
C LEU A 68 6.74 5.51 -1.62
N VAL A 69 5.47 5.85 -1.73
CA VAL A 69 4.71 6.48 -0.65
C VAL A 69 3.43 5.69 -0.46
N VAL A 70 3.21 5.20 0.75
CA VAL A 70 2.00 4.47 1.12
C VAL A 70 1.24 5.27 2.16
N SER A 71 -0.05 5.43 1.94
CA SER A 71 -0.94 6.17 2.86
C SER A 71 -2.22 5.37 3.05
N TRP A 72 -2.97 5.69 4.10
CA TRP A 72 -4.25 5.06 4.37
C TRP A 72 -5.21 6.05 4.99
N GLN A 73 -6.48 5.74 4.88
CA GLN A 73 -7.55 6.54 5.46
C GLN A 73 -8.64 5.62 5.97
N ALA A 74 -8.97 5.76 7.26
CA ALA A 74 -10.06 5.05 7.90
C ALA A 74 -11.30 5.96 8.00
N PRO A 75 -12.49 5.39 8.30
CA PRO A 75 -13.67 6.20 8.54
C PRO A 75 -13.42 7.22 9.66
N GLY A 76 -13.77 8.47 9.40
CA GLY A 76 -13.60 9.57 10.37
C GLY A 76 -12.16 10.00 10.64
N MET A 77 -11.21 9.51 9.84
CA MET A 77 -9.79 9.79 10.01
C MET A 77 -9.24 10.50 8.78
N THR A 78 -8.30 11.43 8.99
CA THR A 78 -7.59 12.04 7.87
C THR A 78 -6.57 11.06 7.29
N ARG A 79 -6.22 11.27 6.03
CA ARG A 79 -5.22 10.45 5.35
C ARG A 79 -3.88 10.55 6.07
N GLN A 80 -3.26 9.40 6.34
CA GLN A 80 -1.98 9.31 7.03
C GLN A 80 -1.01 8.46 6.23
N GLN A 81 0.27 8.83 6.25
CA GLN A 81 1.32 8.05 5.65
C GLN A 81 1.71 6.90 6.58
N ILE A 82 1.98 5.74 5.99
CA ILE A 82 2.55 4.60 6.70
C ILE A 82 3.83 4.16 6.01
N ARG A 83 4.68 3.42 6.74
CA ARG A 83 5.93 2.88 6.20
C ARG A 83 5.93 1.36 6.34
N PRO A 84 5.36 0.64 5.35
CA PRO A 84 5.30 -0.80 5.41
C PRO A 84 6.67 -1.41 5.11
N GLU A 85 6.81 -2.69 5.43
CA GLU A 85 7.90 -3.48 4.93
C GLU A 85 7.77 -3.66 3.41
N VAL A 86 8.84 -3.40 2.68
CA VAL A 86 8.85 -3.39 1.23
C VAL A 86 9.71 -4.54 0.72
N LEU A 87 9.15 -5.33 -0.20
CA LEU A 87 9.85 -6.37 -0.91
C LEU A 87 10.16 -5.91 -2.33
N PHE A 88 11.44 -5.86 -2.69
CA PHE A 88 11.85 -5.42 -4.02
C PHE A 88 11.92 -6.61 -4.97
N ARG A 89 11.39 -6.38 -6.20
CA ARG A 89 11.48 -7.33 -7.30
C ARG A 89 12.33 -6.73 -8.41
N ARG A 90 13.09 -7.58 -9.08
CA ARG A 90 13.83 -7.18 -10.27
C ARG A 90 13.04 -7.58 -11.51
N PRO A 91 13.12 -6.81 -12.63
CA PRO A 91 12.50 -7.18 -13.88
C PRO A 91 13.15 -8.39 -14.51
#